data_99d9e24d18150a38bc14525fba3c182d
#
_entry.id   99d9e24d18150a38bc14525fba3c182d
#
_cell.length_a   1.000
_cell.length_b   1.000
_cell.length_c   1.000
_cell.angle_alpha   90.00
_cell.angle_beta   90.00
_cell.angle_gamma   90.00
#
_symmetry.space_group_name_H-M   'P 1'
#
loop_
_entity.id
_entity.type
_entity.pdbx_description
1 polymer ?
#
loop_
_entity_poly.entity_id
_entity_poly.type
_entity_poly.pdbx_seq_one_letter_code
_entity_poly.pdbx_strand_id
1 'polypeptide(L)'
;MKRRLLEDLVCPISSEPLAFSNADSSTDVETGELVCSGCGRRWPVHDGVPRLVPPDLVAQQRKTAVAFGFEWRHFDEMHPEYEAQFLDWLDPIRPAFFQGKRVLDAGCGTGRHSYFAAKYGASEVVGLDLSEAVETARRVLSRFERAEVVQGDLLQPPLRAAADGGGFDLVYSIGVLHHLPDPYKGFRSLLELVRPGGTIAIWVYGYENNGFVRNVVEPVRRVSTKLPPSLLRVFAWPLGLAFHGLAKGVYSPLDGTAVGRALPLNEYMVSVAEFSFRQNYSIVFDQLVAPTAAYIRESELRRWVSENGLEDVQISHRHQNSWRGQGRVPN
;
A
#
# COMPACT_ATOMS: atom_id res chain seq x y z
N MET A 1 18.08 -1.87 10.04
CA MET A 1 17.04 -1.74 11.09
C MET A 1 17.62 -0.97 12.27
N LYS A 2 16.96 0.07 12.71
CA LYS A 2 17.29 0.77 13.97
C LYS A 2 16.76 -0.04 15.16
N ARG A 3 17.53 -0.06 16.27
CA ARG A 3 17.09 -0.81 17.48
C ARG A 3 15.78 -0.33 18.07
N ARG A 4 15.47 0.97 17.96
CA ARG A 4 14.20 1.53 18.44
C ARG A 4 12.97 0.87 17.81
N LEU A 5 13.06 0.43 16.52
CA LEU A 5 11.95 -0.27 15.86
C LEU A 5 11.57 -1.56 16.62
N LEU A 6 12.51 -2.17 17.35
CA LEU A 6 12.25 -3.41 18.10
C LEU A 6 11.16 -3.22 19.17
N GLU A 7 11.00 -2.03 19.72
CA GLU A 7 9.95 -1.72 20.70
C GLU A 7 8.54 -1.82 20.10
N ASP A 8 8.43 -1.61 18.78
CA ASP A 8 7.19 -1.70 18.04
C ASP A 8 6.94 -3.10 17.43
N LEU A 9 7.97 -3.95 17.36
CA LEU A 9 7.84 -5.26 16.73
C LEU A 9 7.31 -6.33 17.68
N VAL A 10 6.42 -7.15 17.14
CA VAL A 10 5.92 -8.36 17.80
C VAL A 10 6.02 -9.57 16.87
N CYS A 11 6.03 -10.75 17.45
CA CYS A 11 5.99 -11.99 16.69
C CYS A 11 4.63 -12.13 15.98
N PRO A 12 4.56 -12.31 14.66
CA PRO A 12 3.29 -12.43 13.96
C PRO A 12 2.51 -13.72 14.28
N ILE A 13 3.11 -14.66 15.02
CA ILE A 13 2.47 -15.93 15.41
C ILE A 13 1.88 -15.88 16.81
N SER A 14 2.58 -15.27 17.77
CA SER A 14 2.18 -15.27 19.18
C SER A 14 1.88 -13.90 19.74
N SER A 15 2.09 -12.83 18.96
CA SER A 15 1.99 -11.42 19.37
C SER A 15 2.92 -11.03 20.52
N GLU A 16 3.85 -11.91 20.90
CA GLU A 16 4.80 -11.66 21.97
C GLU A 16 6.00 -10.81 21.49
N PRO A 17 6.68 -10.11 22.42
CA PRO A 17 7.84 -9.29 22.10
C PRO A 17 8.97 -10.08 21.44
N LEU A 18 9.73 -9.38 20.60
CA LEU A 18 10.94 -9.88 19.97
C LEU A 18 12.19 -9.32 20.65
N ALA A 19 13.26 -10.10 20.66
CA ALA A 19 14.59 -9.68 21.14
C ALA A 19 15.66 -10.09 20.14
N PHE A 20 16.80 -9.39 20.09
CA PHE A 20 17.95 -9.83 19.30
C PHE A 20 18.55 -11.11 19.91
N SER A 21 18.90 -12.08 19.06
CA SER A 21 19.55 -13.32 19.50
C SER A 21 20.96 -13.09 20.04
N ASN A 22 21.65 -12.04 19.59
CA ASN A 22 23.00 -11.67 20.04
C ASN A 22 22.98 -10.29 20.69
N ALA A 23 23.77 -10.14 21.77
CA ALA A 23 23.94 -8.88 22.51
C ALA A 23 24.91 -7.91 21.80
N ASP A 24 24.76 -7.71 20.49
CA ASP A 24 25.51 -6.67 19.79
C ASP A 24 24.98 -5.30 20.23
N SER A 25 25.87 -4.37 20.57
CA SER A 25 25.53 -3.02 21.06
C SER A 25 25.38 -1.98 19.94
N SER A 26 25.47 -2.38 18.66
CA SER A 26 25.30 -1.45 17.53
C SER A 26 23.92 -0.83 17.50
N THR A 27 23.83 0.46 17.17
CA THR A 27 22.55 1.19 17.05
C THR A 27 21.78 0.74 15.82
N ASP A 28 22.48 0.28 14.78
CA ASP A 28 21.94 -0.16 13.50
C ASP A 28 22.30 -1.63 13.26
N VAL A 29 21.31 -2.43 12.92
CA VAL A 29 21.44 -3.86 12.63
C VAL A 29 21.15 -4.09 11.16
N GLU A 30 22.19 -4.39 10.36
CA GLU A 30 22.04 -4.72 8.95
C GLU A 30 21.72 -6.21 8.75
N THR A 31 22.37 -7.08 9.53
CA THR A 31 22.12 -8.52 9.48
C THR A 31 22.07 -9.08 10.89
N GLY A 32 21.09 -9.91 11.18
CA GLY A 32 20.89 -10.48 12.50
C GLY A 32 19.67 -11.38 12.58
N GLU A 33 19.28 -11.70 13.80
CA GLU A 33 18.14 -12.55 14.06
C GLU A 33 17.36 -12.05 15.27
N LEU A 34 16.06 -11.98 15.14
CA LEU A 34 15.12 -11.69 16.22
C LEU A 34 14.54 -13.01 16.74
N VAL A 35 14.41 -13.13 18.04
CA VAL A 35 13.86 -14.32 18.73
C VAL A 35 12.60 -13.90 19.48
N CYS A 36 11.53 -14.65 19.31
CA CYS A 36 10.30 -14.46 20.04
C CYS A 36 10.42 -15.00 21.47
N SER A 37 10.09 -14.19 22.47
CA SER A 37 10.12 -14.57 23.89
C SER A 37 9.09 -15.64 24.24
N GLY A 38 7.93 -15.66 23.55
CA GLY A 38 6.85 -16.60 23.85
C GLY A 38 6.98 -17.94 23.14
N CYS A 39 7.15 -17.94 21.81
CA CYS A 39 7.16 -19.19 21.02
C CYS A 39 8.58 -19.67 20.61
N GLY A 40 9.64 -18.91 20.93
CA GLY A 40 11.02 -19.24 20.59
C GLY A 40 11.36 -19.17 19.09
N ARG A 41 10.42 -18.78 18.23
CA ARG A 41 10.64 -18.67 16.79
C ARG A 41 11.66 -17.60 16.47
N ARG A 42 12.47 -17.86 15.45
CA ARG A 42 13.55 -16.99 14.98
C ARG A 42 13.16 -16.34 13.67
N TRP A 43 13.47 -15.05 13.54
CA TRP A 43 13.13 -14.20 12.41
C TRP A 43 14.37 -13.46 11.92
N PRO A 44 14.80 -13.62 10.68
CA PRO A 44 16.00 -12.97 10.18
C PRO A 44 15.78 -11.46 9.99
N VAL A 45 16.86 -10.72 10.24
CA VAL A 45 17.03 -9.34 9.76
C VAL A 45 18.04 -9.39 8.62
N HIS A 46 17.66 -8.92 7.44
CA HIS A 46 18.50 -8.91 6.26
C HIS A 46 18.45 -7.55 5.60
N ASP A 47 19.62 -6.95 5.31
CA ASP A 47 19.77 -5.59 4.77
C ASP A 47 18.98 -4.54 5.59
N GLY A 48 19.03 -4.67 6.90
CA GLY A 48 18.34 -3.77 7.81
C GLY A 48 16.81 -3.90 7.80
N VAL A 49 16.24 -4.96 7.20
CA VAL A 49 14.80 -5.23 7.16
C VAL A 49 14.48 -6.49 7.95
N PRO A 50 13.68 -6.42 9.03
CA PRO A 50 13.18 -7.60 9.72
C PRO A 50 12.17 -8.34 8.83
N ARG A 51 12.37 -9.65 8.66
CA ARG A 51 11.55 -10.53 7.79
C ARG A 51 10.55 -11.30 8.66
N LEU A 52 9.43 -10.67 8.97
CA LEU A 52 8.41 -11.18 9.89
C LEU A 52 7.20 -11.75 9.14
N VAL A 53 7.47 -12.57 8.13
CA VAL A 53 6.42 -13.18 7.29
C VAL A 53 5.97 -14.50 7.87
N PRO A 54 4.67 -14.67 8.24
CA PRO A 54 4.15 -15.94 8.73
C PRO A 54 4.38 -17.07 7.71
N PRO A 55 4.71 -18.31 8.16
CA PRO A 55 4.97 -19.44 7.25
C PRO A 55 3.70 -19.98 6.59
N ASP A 56 2.55 -19.71 7.17
CA ASP A 56 1.23 -20.25 6.81
C ASP A 56 0.40 -19.32 5.91
N LEU A 57 1.07 -18.42 5.17
CA LEU A 57 0.41 -17.60 4.16
C LEU A 57 -0.42 -18.45 3.20
N VAL A 58 -1.64 -18.03 2.92
CA VAL A 58 -2.47 -18.67 1.91
C VAL A 58 -1.88 -18.47 0.50
N ALA A 59 -2.17 -19.41 -0.40
CA ALA A 59 -1.61 -19.39 -1.75
C ALA A 59 -1.84 -18.08 -2.51
N GLN A 60 -2.97 -17.42 -2.26
CA GLN A 60 -3.31 -16.14 -2.84
C GLN A 60 -2.34 -15.02 -2.40
N GLN A 61 -2.05 -14.92 -1.10
CA GLN A 61 -1.11 -13.94 -0.55
C GLN A 61 0.29 -14.13 -1.14
N ARG A 62 0.77 -15.39 -1.22
CA ARG A 62 2.07 -15.70 -1.83
C ARG A 62 2.14 -15.27 -3.29
N LYS A 63 1.10 -15.55 -4.08
CA LYS A 63 1.03 -15.12 -5.48
C LYS A 63 1.03 -13.60 -5.61
N THR A 64 0.27 -12.91 -4.77
CA THR A 64 0.20 -11.45 -4.73
C THR A 64 1.57 -10.85 -4.39
N ALA A 65 2.25 -11.35 -3.35
CA ALA A 65 3.58 -10.89 -2.96
C ALA A 65 4.63 -11.09 -4.06
N VAL A 66 4.61 -12.24 -4.75
CA VAL A 66 5.52 -12.52 -5.87
C VAL A 66 5.23 -11.59 -7.06
N ALA A 67 3.97 -11.38 -7.40
CA ALA A 67 3.56 -10.53 -8.52
C ALA A 67 3.98 -9.08 -8.31
N PHE A 68 3.63 -8.48 -7.17
CA PHE A 68 4.02 -7.12 -6.83
C PHE A 68 5.51 -6.97 -6.54
N GLY A 69 6.17 -7.96 -5.93
CA GLY A 69 7.63 -7.96 -5.77
C GLY A 69 8.37 -7.93 -7.12
N PHE A 70 7.85 -8.64 -8.14
CA PHE A 70 8.38 -8.54 -9.50
C PHE A 70 8.12 -7.16 -10.11
N GLU A 71 6.90 -6.64 -10.01
CA GLU A 71 6.52 -5.33 -10.54
C GLU A 71 7.41 -4.23 -10.00
N TRP A 72 7.51 -4.12 -8.69
CA TRP A 72 8.21 -3.05 -8.00
C TRP A 72 9.74 -3.11 -8.14
N ARG A 73 10.32 -4.25 -8.53
CA ARG A 73 11.74 -4.32 -8.96
C ARG A 73 11.98 -3.73 -10.34
N HIS A 74 10.95 -3.64 -11.18
CA HIS A 74 11.05 -3.13 -12.55
C HIS A 74 10.56 -1.69 -12.71
N PHE A 75 9.71 -1.23 -11.78
CA PHE A 75 9.12 0.11 -11.75
C PHE A 75 9.46 0.82 -10.42
N ASP A 76 10.77 0.92 -10.14
CA ASP A 76 11.30 1.46 -8.88
C ASP A 76 11.69 2.94 -8.94
N GLU A 77 11.46 3.60 -10.07
CA GLU A 77 11.79 5.01 -10.27
C GLU A 77 10.81 5.93 -9.53
N MET A 78 11.34 7.03 -8.98
CA MET A 78 10.55 8.10 -8.40
C MET A 78 10.20 9.12 -9.48
N HIS A 79 8.92 9.27 -9.79
CA HIS A 79 8.43 10.22 -10.77
C HIS A 79 7.93 11.52 -10.12
N PRO A 80 8.07 12.70 -10.77
CA PRO A 80 7.62 13.98 -10.21
C PRO A 80 6.12 14.01 -9.87
N GLU A 81 5.30 13.31 -10.64
CA GLU A 81 3.85 13.21 -10.44
C GLU A 81 3.41 12.46 -9.17
N TYR A 82 4.30 11.67 -8.56
CA TYR A 82 3.96 10.87 -7.39
C TYR A 82 3.60 11.68 -6.15
N GLU A 83 4.14 12.89 -6.01
CA GLU A 83 3.79 13.78 -4.90
C GLU A 83 2.34 14.23 -4.98
N ALA A 84 1.91 14.69 -6.14
CA ALA A 84 0.53 15.09 -6.39
C ALA A 84 -0.43 13.91 -6.26
N GLN A 85 -0.04 12.75 -6.78
CA GLN A 85 -0.82 11.51 -6.69
C GLN A 85 -0.99 11.04 -5.25
N PHE A 86 0.07 11.10 -4.42
CA PHE A 86 0.02 10.74 -3.00
C PHE A 86 -0.98 11.61 -2.23
N LEU A 87 -0.92 12.92 -2.44
CA LEU A 87 -1.82 13.87 -1.80
C LEU A 87 -3.27 13.73 -2.29
N ASP A 88 -3.46 13.42 -3.57
CA ASP A 88 -4.78 13.16 -4.12
C ASP A 88 -5.40 11.87 -3.54
N TRP A 89 -4.64 10.80 -3.35
CA TRP A 89 -5.16 9.57 -2.75
C TRP A 89 -5.51 9.70 -1.26
N LEU A 90 -4.84 10.60 -0.55
CA LEU A 90 -5.08 10.87 0.86
C LEU A 90 -5.96 12.11 1.12
N ASP A 91 -6.45 12.78 0.06
CA ASP A 91 -7.31 13.96 0.25
C ASP A 91 -8.44 13.68 1.25
N PRO A 92 -8.66 14.57 2.24
CA PRO A 92 -8.13 15.93 2.40
C PRO A 92 -6.86 16.07 3.28
N ILE A 93 -6.13 14.98 3.56
CA ILE A 93 -4.87 15.04 4.32
C ILE A 93 -3.85 15.87 3.53
N ARG A 94 -3.25 16.88 4.17
CA ARG A 94 -2.30 17.82 3.57
C ARG A 94 -0.89 17.62 4.15
N PRO A 95 0.17 18.11 3.51
CA PRO A 95 1.55 17.96 3.98
C PRO A 95 1.75 18.34 5.45
N ALA A 96 1.13 19.42 5.91
CA ALA A 96 1.23 19.88 7.29
C ALA A 96 0.70 18.87 8.32
N PHE A 97 -0.18 17.95 7.93
CA PHE A 97 -0.71 16.93 8.83
C PHE A 97 0.36 15.93 9.29
N PHE A 98 1.37 15.68 8.46
CA PHE A 98 2.44 14.72 8.76
C PHE A 98 3.44 15.23 9.80
N GLN A 99 3.52 16.55 9.99
CA GLN A 99 4.51 17.17 10.86
C GLN A 99 4.44 16.61 12.29
N GLY A 100 5.54 16.00 12.74
CA GLY A 100 5.67 15.44 14.08
C GLY A 100 4.87 14.15 14.34
N LYS A 101 4.22 13.56 13.34
CA LYS A 101 3.40 12.36 13.46
C LYS A 101 4.21 11.08 13.33
N ARG A 102 3.82 10.04 14.07
CA ARG A 102 4.21 8.65 13.81
C ARG A 102 3.29 8.07 12.74
N VAL A 103 3.84 7.57 11.66
CA VAL A 103 3.10 7.17 10.45
C VAL A 103 3.41 5.73 10.07
N LEU A 104 2.36 4.95 9.80
CA LEU A 104 2.45 3.63 9.18
C LEU A 104 1.95 3.69 7.73
N ASP A 105 2.80 3.27 6.80
CA ASP A 105 2.46 3.01 5.40
C ASP A 105 2.22 1.51 5.23
N ALA A 106 0.95 1.12 5.20
CA ALA A 106 0.53 -0.28 5.18
C ALA A 106 0.34 -0.78 3.74
N GLY A 107 1.31 -1.55 3.27
CA GLY A 107 1.51 -1.95 1.88
C GLY A 107 2.40 -0.94 1.16
N CYS A 108 3.57 -0.65 1.73
CA CYS A 108 4.43 0.45 1.28
C CYS A 108 5.07 0.20 -0.10
N GLY A 109 5.09 -1.03 -0.62
CA GLY A 109 5.72 -1.38 -1.89
C GLY A 109 7.17 -0.89 -1.95
N THR A 110 7.47 -0.02 -2.92
CA THR A 110 8.81 0.59 -3.08
C THR A 110 9.13 1.71 -2.09
N GLY A 111 8.22 2.03 -1.16
CA GLY A 111 8.41 3.11 -0.19
C GLY A 111 8.16 4.52 -0.73
N ARG A 112 7.55 4.67 -1.92
CA ARG A 112 7.31 5.99 -2.53
C ARG A 112 6.39 6.88 -1.71
N HIS A 113 5.38 6.30 -1.07
CA HIS A 113 4.44 7.03 -0.21
C HIS A 113 5.07 7.34 1.15
N SER A 114 5.77 6.37 1.73
CA SER A 114 6.58 6.54 2.94
C SER A 114 7.61 7.67 2.80
N TYR A 115 8.21 7.80 1.60
CA TYR A 115 9.13 8.90 1.27
C TYR A 115 8.48 10.27 1.44
N PHE A 116 7.25 10.46 0.94
CA PHE A 116 6.55 11.75 1.07
C PHE A 116 6.13 12.01 2.51
N ALA A 117 5.66 11.00 3.24
CA ALA A 117 5.37 11.14 4.67
C ALA A 117 6.60 11.63 5.46
N ALA A 118 7.77 11.03 5.21
CA ALA A 118 9.03 11.45 5.82
C ALA A 118 9.46 12.86 5.37
N LYS A 119 9.35 13.17 4.06
CA LYS A 119 9.63 14.49 3.48
C LYS A 119 8.80 15.59 4.11
N TYR A 120 7.54 15.30 4.47
CA TYR A 120 6.63 16.25 5.11
C TYR A 120 6.82 16.38 6.63
N GLY A 121 7.88 15.79 7.17
CA GLY A 121 8.28 15.99 8.56
C GLY A 121 7.60 15.06 9.56
N ALA A 122 7.18 13.86 9.14
CA ALA A 122 6.80 12.83 10.08
C ALA A 122 7.95 12.56 11.06
N SER A 123 7.62 12.41 12.35
CA SER A 123 8.63 12.13 13.39
C SER A 123 9.16 10.70 13.27
N GLU A 124 8.35 9.81 12.71
CA GLU A 124 8.71 8.44 12.40
C GLU A 124 7.83 7.90 11.28
N VAL A 125 8.42 7.12 10.37
CA VAL A 125 7.69 6.41 9.32
C VAL A 125 8.07 4.93 9.35
N VAL A 126 7.08 4.06 9.42
CA VAL A 126 7.26 2.62 9.25
C VAL A 126 6.55 2.19 7.98
N GLY A 127 7.28 1.61 7.03
CA GLY A 127 6.71 0.95 5.86
C GLY A 127 6.55 -0.54 6.14
N LEU A 128 5.36 -1.09 5.92
CA LEU A 128 5.09 -2.52 6.05
C LEU A 128 4.63 -3.07 4.70
N ASP A 129 5.27 -4.13 4.20
CA ASP A 129 4.88 -4.82 2.97
C ASP A 129 5.18 -6.31 3.04
N LEU A 130 4.37 -7.12 2.36
CA LEU A 130 4.56 -8.57 2.33
C LEU A 130 5.62 -9.01 1.31
N SER A 131 5.82 -8.23 0.26
CA SER A 131 6.66 -8.57 -0.88
C SER A 131 8.13 -8.21 -0.66
N GLU A 132 8.99 -8.66 -1.58
CA GLU A 132 10.40 -8.28 -1.63
C GLU A 132 10.64 -6.81 -2.05
N ALA A 133 9.58 -6.06 -2.38
CA ALA A 133 9.67 -4.62 -2.64
C ALA A 133 10.23 -3.82 -1.44
N VAL A 134 10.17 -4.39 -0.24
CA VAL A 134 10.79 -3.85 0.99
C VAL A 134 12.29 -3.55 0.83
N GLU A 135 12.99 -4.23 -0.07
CA GLU A 135 14.41 -3.95 -0.36
C GLU A 135 14.58 -2.61 -1.08
N THR A 136 13.69 -2.32 -2.03
CA THR A 136 13.64 -1.02 -2.69
C THR A 136 13.18 0.07 -1.72
N ALA A 137 12.15 -0.22 -0.91
CA ALA A 137 11.67 0.71 0.12
C ALA A 137 12.79 1.09 1.10
N ARG A 138 13.57 0.11 1.58
CA ARG A 138 14.72 0.35 2.47
C ARG A 138 15.74 1.29 1.82
N ARG A 139 16.05 1.09 0.53
CA ARG A 139 16.95 1.96 -0.25
C ARG A 139 16.40 3.39 -0.38
N VAL A 140 15.12 3.52 -0.75
CA VAL A 140 14.46 4.82 -0.92
C VAL A 140 14.43 5.61 0.40
N LEU A 141 14.19 4.92 1.51
CA LEU A 141 14.04 5.52 2.83
C LEU A 141 15.36 5.70 3.59
N SER A 142 16.48 5.14 3.12
CA SER A 142 17.78 5.19 3.82
C SER A 142 18.28 6.60 4.14
N ARG A 143 17.83 7.60 3.38
CA ARG A 143 18.15 9.02 3.60
C ARG A 143 17.44 9.67 4.80
N PHE A 144 16.43 9.01 5.34
CA PHE A 144 15.66 9.49 6.50
C PHE A 144 16.04 8.69 7.74
N GLU A 145 16.54 9.36 8.74
CA GLU A 145 17.01 8.70 9.97
C GLU A 145 15.90 7.95 10.71
N ARG A 146 14.66 8.42 10.62
CA ARG A 146 13.50 7.88 11.32
C ARG A 146 12.49 7.21 10.38
N ALA A 147 12.97 6.62 9.30
CA ALA A 147 12.15 5.80 8.41
C ALA A 147 12.68 4.37 8.40
N GLU A 148 11.80 3.42 8.69
CA GLU A 148 12.10 2.01 8.79
C GLU A 148 11.18 1.19 7.89
N VAL A 149 11.59 -0.02 7.57
CA VAL A 149 10.82 -0.95 6.73
C VAL A 149 10.76 -2.31 7.40
N VAL A 150 9.59 -2.93 7.35
CA VAL A 150 9.32 -4.26 7.88
C VAL A 150 8.71 -5.12 6.79
N GLN A 151 9.16 -6.35 6.63
CA GLN A 151 8.47 -7.33 5.80
C GLN A 151 7.51 -8.14 6.65
N GLY A 152 6.19 -8.07 6.33
CA GLY A 152 5.15 -8.75 7.11
C GLY A 152 3.79 -8.71 6.45
N ASP A 153 2.84 -9.47 7.00
CA ASP A 153 1.48 -9.59 6.49
C ASP A 153 0.56 -8.55 7.14
N LEU A 154 -0.22 -7.85 6.32
CA LEU A 154 -1.22 -6.88 6.79
C LEU A 154 -2.41 -7.53 7.50
N LEU A 155 -2.66 -8.83 7.29
CA LEU A 155 -3.71 -9.57 8.02
C LEU A 155 -3.27 -10.02 9.42
N GLN A 156 -1.96 -9.99 9.69
CA GLN A 156 -1.32 -10.27 10.97
C GLN A 156 -0.08 -9.37 11.11
N PRO A 157 -0.28 -8.04 11.25
CA PRO A 157 0.83 -7.09 11.26
C PRO A 157 1.79 -7.42 12.42
N PRO A 158 3.09 -7.52 12.15
CA PRO A 158 4.09 -7.80 13.20
C PRO A 158 4.45 -6.53 13.99
N LEU A 159 3.44 -5.75 14.33
CA LEU A 159 3.57 -4.46 15.00
C LEU A 159 2.69 -4.47 16.27
N ARG A 160 3.19 -3.83 17.31
CA ARG A 160 2.48 -3.70 18.60
C ARG A 160 1.19 -2.90 18.41
N ALA A 161 0.09 -3.47 18.87
CA ALA A 161 -1.20 -2.79 18.84
C ALA A 161 -1.21 -1.53 19.73
N ALA A 162 -2.08 -0.59 19.40
CA ALA A 162 -2.23 0.64 20.19
C ALA A 162 -2.68 0.35 21.62
N ALA A 163 -3.53 -0.65 21.82
CA ALA A 163 -3.98 -1.10 23.14
C ALA A 163 -2.83 -1.63 24.02
N ASP A 164 -1.74 -2.09 23.42
CA ASP A 164 -0.55 -2.62 24.11
C ASP A 164 0.57 -1.59 24.25
N GLY A 165 0.22 -0.29 24.07
CA GLY A 165 1.16 0.83 24.20
C GLY A 165 1.99 1.15 22.94
N GLY A 166 1.66 0.51 21.80
CA GLY A 166 2.15 0.85 20.47
C GLY A 166 1.30 1.91 19.76
N GLY A 167 1.27 1.83 18.44
CA GLY A 167 0.35 2.57 17.58
C GLY A 167 0.89 3.85 16.97
N PHE A 168 0.17 4.30 15.97
CA PHE A 168 0.54 5.39 15.06
C PHE A 168 -0.50 6.51 15.09
N ASP A 169 -0.04 7.73 14.82
CA ASP A 169 -0.91 8.90 14.63
C ASP A 169 -1.72 8.83 13.35
N LEU A 170 -1.08 8.26 12.30
CA LEU A 170 -1.66 8.04 11.00
C LEU A 170 -1.27 6.66 10.50
N VAL A 171 -2.27 5.86 10.18
CA VAL A 171 -2.11 4.63 9.40
C VAL A 171 -2.78 4.85 8.06
N TYR A 172 -2.03 4.69 6.97
CA TYR A 172 -2.66 4.70 5.66
C TYR A 172 -2.34 3.45 4.84
N SER A 173 -3.28 3.09 3.96
CA SER A 173 -3.12 1.97 3.03
C SER A 173 -3.64 2.37 1.66
N ILE A 174 -2.72 2.55 0.70
CA ILE A 174 -3.00 3.05 -0.63
C ILE A 174 -2.83 1.95 -1.66
N GLY A 175 -3.95 1.49 -2.26
CA GLY A 175 -3.90 0.53 -3.34
C GLY A 175 -3.64 -0.92 -2.91
N VAL A 176 -3.91 -1.30 -1.66
CA VAL A 176 -3.50 -2.60 -1.10
C VAL A 176 -4.65 -3.45 -0.61
N LEU A 177 -5.56 -2.91 0.20
CA LEU A 177 -6.59 -3.70 0.89
C LEU A 177 -7.44 -4.54 -0.07
N HIS A 178 -7.76 -4.03 -1.25
CA HIS A 178 -8.54 -4.73 -2.26
C HIS A 178 -7.80 -5.89 -2.94
N HIS A 179 -6.51 -6.08 -2.66
CA HIS A 179 -5.73 -7.25 -3.09
C HIS A 179 -5.61 -8.33 -2.01
N LEU A 180 -6.06 -8.05 -0.79
CA LEU A 180 -6.08 -9.03 0.29
C LEU A 180 -7.19 -10.08 0.09
N PRO A 181 -7.02 -11.30 0.61
CA PRO A 181 -8.09 -12.31 0.64
C PRO A 181 -9.36 -11.84 1.35
N ASP A 182 -9.19 -11.04 2.39
CA ASP A 182 -10.26 -10.40 3.16
C ASP A 182 -9.91 -8.92 3.41
N PRO A 183 -10.43 -8.00 2.55
CA PRO A 183 -10.17 -6.58 2.68
C PRO A 183 -10.64 -5.98 4.01
N TYR A 184 -11.78 -6.44 4.55
CA TYR A 184 -12.32 -5.94 5.81
C TYR A 184 -11.46 -6.39 7.00
N LYS A 185 -11.02 -7.64 7.02
CA LYS A 185 -10.07 -8.10 8.03
C LYS A 185 -8.77 -7.29 7.99
N GLY A 186 -8.26 -6.99 6.78
CA GLY A 186 -7.10 -6.12 6.62
C GLY A 186 -7.34 -4.71 7.16
N PHE A 187 -8.50 -4.12 6.89
CA PHE A 187 -8.87 -2.83 7.46
C PHE A 187 -8.89 -2.86 9.00
N ARG A 188 -9.50 -3.88 9.58
CA ARG A 188 -9.57 -4.03 11.05
C ARG A 188 -8.19 -4.22 11.69
N SER A 189 -7.34 -5.06 11.11
CA SER A 189 -5.98 -5.27 11.65
C SER A 189 -5.13 -3.99 11.61
N LEU A 190 -5.33 -3.15 10.60
CA LEU A 190 -4.68 -1.83 10.55
C LEU A 190 -5.27 -0.85 11.57
N LEU A 191 -6.58 -0.94 11.83
CA LEU A 191 -7.24 -0.08 12.81
C LEU A 191 -6.71 -0.32 14.23
N GLU A 192 -6.35 -1.55 14.57
CA GLU A 192 -5.74 -1.91 15.86
C GLU A 192 -4.37 -1.22 16.08
N LEU A 193 -3.73 -0.76 15.00
CA LEU A 193 -2.46 -0.03 15.02
C LEU A 193 -2.63 1.49 15.11
N VAL A 194 -3.86 2.00 15.03
CA VAL A 194 -4.14 3.43 15.17
C VAL A 194 -4.34 3.76 16.64
N ARG A 195 -3.57 4.69 17.19
CA ARG A 195 -3.73 5.13 18.58
C ARG A 195 -5.04 5.88 18.80
N PRO A 196 -5.55 5.97 20.03
CA PRO A 196 -6.67 6.87 20.36
C PRO A 196 -6.40 8.28 19.84
N GLY A 197 -7.40 8.92 19.20
CA GLY A 197 -7.26 10.20 18.52
C GLY A 197 -6.48 10.18 17.20
N GLY A 198 -5.94 9.04 16.79
CA GLY A 198 -5.23 8.85 15.52
C GLY A 198 -6.19 8.70 14.34
N THR A 199 -5.64 8.71 13.14
CA THR A 199 -6.39 8.65 11.87
C THR A 199 -6.02 7.41 11.06
N ILE A 200 -7.03 6.74 10.48
CA ILE A 200 -6.84 5.78 9.42
C ILE A 200 -7.28 6.38 8.09
N ALA A 201 -6.50 6.18 7.02
CA ALA A 201 -6.82 6.62 5.67
C ALA A 201 -6.58 5.49 4.67
N ILE A 202 -7.54 5.23 3.80
CA ILE A 202 -7.43 4.16 2.80
C ILE A 202 -7.82 4.64 1.41
N TRP A 203 -7.19 4.05 0.38
CA TRP A 203 -7.62 4.16 -1.00
C TRP A 203 -7.78 2.77 -1.60
N VAL A 204 -8.98 2.50 -2.15
CA VAL A 204 -9.35 1.18 -2.69
C VAL A 204 -10.07 1.30 -4.03
N TYR A 205 -10.03 0.25 -4.84
CA TYR A 205 -10.82 0.18 -6.07
C TYR A 205 -12.32 0.16 -5.76
N GLY A 206 -13.06 1.05 -6.44
CA GLY A 206 -14.51 1.17 -6.32
C GLY A 206 -15.26 0.12 -7.15
N TYR A 207 -16.42 -0.30 -6.69
CA TYR A 207 -17.34 -1.12 -7.47
C TYR A 207 -18.11 -0.28 -8.49
N GLU A 208 -18.51 0.91 -8.08
CA GLU A 208 -19.32 1.84 -8.84
C GLU A 208 -18.54 2.36 -10.07
N ASN A 209 -19.23 2.50 -11.19
CA ASN A 209 -18.71 2.96 -12.49
C ASN A 209 -17.55 2.11 -13.10
N ASN A 210 -17.11 1.05 -12.42
CA ASN A 210 -16.07 0.13 -12.91
C ASN A 210 -16.60 -1.04 -13.74
N GLY A 211 -17.79 -0.90 -14.33
CA GLY A 211 -18.39 -1.95 -15.16
C GLY A 211 -17.49 -2.44 -16.29
N PHE A 212 -16.80 -1.51 -16.97
CA PHE A 212 -15.83 -1.88 -18.01
C PHE A 212 -14.66 -2.70 -17.45
N VAL A 213 -14.04 -2.25 -16.37
CA VAL A 213 -12.90 -2.97 -15.76
C VAL A 213 -13.33 -4.36 -15.30
N ARG A 214 -14.47 -4.46 -14.62
CA ARG A 214 -14.98 -5.74 -14.09
C ARG A 214 -15.42 -6.73 -15.16
N ASN A 215 -15.96 -6.24 -16.29
CA ASN A 215 -16.50 -7.11 -17.34
C ASN A 215 -15.50 -7.39 -18.48
N VAL A 216 -14.47 -6.54 -18.66
CA VAL A 216 -13.48 -6.68 -19.72
C VAL A 216 -12.09 -6.98 -19.16
N VAL A 217 -11.58 -6.14 -18.24
CA VAL A 217 -10.21 -6.30 -17.72
C VAL A 217 -10.10 -7.52 -16.80
N GLU A 218 -11.08 -7.74 -15.93
CA GLU A 218 -11.05 -8.86 -14.98
C GLU A 218 -11.01 -10.26 -15.65
N PRO A 219 -11.80 -10.57 -16.70
CA PRO A 219 -11.64 -11.82 -17.46
C PRO A 219 -10.24 -11.97 -18.08
N VAL A 220 -9.65 -10.88 -18.61
CA VAL A 220 -8.27 -10.90 -19.14
C VAL A 220 -7.28 -11.20 -18.01
N ARG A 221 -7.44 -10.56 -16.86
CA ARG A 221 -6.62 -10.77 -15.66
C ARG A 221 -6.61 -12.24 -15.21
N ARG A 222 -7.76 -12.91 -15.19
CA ARG A 222 -7.85 -14.34 -14.85
C ARG A 222 -7.01 -15.26 -15.74
N VAL A 223 -6.74 -14.84 -16.96
CA VAL A 223 -5.88 -15.57 -17.90
C VAL A 223 -4.42 -15.12 -17.75
N SER A 224 -4.20 -13.80 -17.76
CA SER A 224 -2.85 -13.23 -17.72
C SER A 224 -2.06 -13.62 -16.48
N THR A 225 -2.70 -13.69 -15.31
CA THR A 225 -2.06 -14.11 -14.04
C THR A 225 -1.58 -15.58 -14.01
N LYS A 226 -1.86 -16.35 -15.06
CA LYS A 226 -1.29 -17.70 -15.25
C LYS A 226 0.06 -17.66 -16.00
N LEU A 227 0.38 -16.54 -16.61
CA LEU A 227 1.63 -16.34 -17.34
C LEU A 227 2.75 -15.83 -16.41
N PRO A 228 4.01 -16.13 -16.71
CA PRO A 228 5.13 -15.55 -15.98
C PRO A 228 5.13 -14.02 -16.07
N PRO A 229 5.40 -13.29 -14.97
CA PRO A 229 5.41 -11.81 -14.98
C PRO A 229 6.37 -11.20 -16.04
N SER A 230 7.50 -11.87 -16.32
CA SER A 230 8.44 -11.45 -17.37
C SER A 230 7.80 -11.44 -18.77
N LEU A 231 6.96 -12.42 -19.08
CA LEU A 231 6.23 -12.49 -20.33
C LEU A 231 5.11 -11.46 -20.38
N LEU A 232 4.38 -11.29 -19.27
CA LEU A 232 3.34 -10.26 -19.15
C LEU A 232 3.89 -8.86 -19.40
N ARG A 233 5.10 -8.57 -18.94
CA ARG A 233 5.77 -7.29 -19.19
C ARG A 233 5.91 -7.00 -20.70
N VAL A 234 6.25 -8.00 -21.49
CA VAL A 234 6.35 -7.86 -22.95
C VAL A 234 4.98 -7.55 -23.57
N PHE A 235 3.93 -8.27 -23.17
CA PHE A 235 2.57 -8.05 -23.68
C PHE A 235 1.95 -6.74 -23.17
N ALA A 236 2.27 -6.32 -21.96
CA ALA A 236 1.79 -5.06 -21.41
C ALA A 236 2.35 -3.83 -22.15
N TRP A 237 3.51 -3.94 -22.81
CA TRP A 237 4.14 -2.80 -23.47
C TRP A 237 3.28 -2.21 -24.61
N PRO A 238 2.84 -2.99 -25.62
CA PRO A 238 1.97 -2.45 -26.66
C PRO A 238 0.60 -2.01 -26.15
N LEU A 239 0.06 -2.68 -25.12
CA LEU A 239 -1.19 -2.26 -24.46
C LEU A 239 -0.98 -0.93 -23.71
N GLY A 240 0.16 -0.74 -23.05
CA GLY A 240 0.54 0.52 -22.40
C GLY A 240 0.67 1.65 -23.41
N LEU A 241 1.22 1.38 -24.61
CA LEU A 241 1.32 2.37 -25.68
C LEU A 241 -0.06 2.79 -26.20
N ALA A 242 -0.95 1.82 -26.41
CA ALA A 242 -2.33 2.09 -26.82
C ALA A 242 -3.09 2.86 -25.73
N PHE A 243 -2.95 2.46 -24.46
CA PHE A 243 -3.57 3.15 -23.32
C PHE A 243 -3.11 4.60 -23.20
N HIS A 244 -1.79 4.83 -23.27
CA HIS A 244 -1.21 6.18 -23.23
C HIS A 244 -1.64 7.04 -24.41
N GLY A 245 -1.66 6.45 -25.63
CA GLY A 245 -2.12 7.13 -26.84
C GLY A 245 -3.60 7.52 -26.78
N LEU A 246 -4.46 6.63 -26.26
CA LEU A 246 -5.87 6.92 -26.03
C LEU A 246 -6.05 8.04 -24.98
N ALA A 247 -5.35 7.97 -23.85
CA ALA A 247 -5.45 8.98 -22.82
C ALA A 247 -5.08 10.38 -23.35
N LYS A 248 -3.92 10.50 -24.01
CA LYS A 248 -3.43 11.78 -24.54
C LYS A 248 -4.09 12.24 -25.83
N GLY A 249 -4.40 11.31 -26.74
CA GLY A 249 -4.87 11.64 -28.09
C GLY A 249 -6.39 11.72 -28.23
N VAL A 250 -7.14 11.11 -27.31
CA VAL A 250 -8.60 11.07 -27.37
C VAL A 250 -9.23 11.71 -26.14
N TYR A 251 -8.91 11.19 -24.94
CA TYR A 251 -9.59 11.64 -23.72
C TYR A 251 -9.21 13.06 -23.32
N SER A 252 -7.92 13.39 -23.30
CA SER A 252 -7.45 14.73 -22.91
C SER A 252 -7.98 15.85 -23.85
N PRO A 253 -7.97 15.72 -25.20
CA PRO A 253 -8.56 16.74 -26.08
C PRO A 253 -10.08 16.86 -26.00
N LEU A 254 -10.77 15.81 -25.56
CA LEU A 254 -12.24 15.81 -25.42
C LEU A 254 -12.70 16.18 -24.01
N ASP A 255 -11.77 16.45 -23.10
CA ASP A 255 -12.12 16.84 -21.73
C ASP A 255 -13.03 18.07 -21.70
N GLY A 256 -14.00 18.08 -20.79
CA GLY A 256 -15.00 19.15 -20.68
C GLY A 256 -16.08 19.16 -21.76
N THR A 257 -15.96 18.41 -22.87
CA THR A 257 -16.97 18.32 -23.93
C THR A 257 -18.10 17.35 -23.58
N ALA A 258 -19.23 17.46 -24.27
CA ALA A 258 -20.34 16.50 -24.12
C ALA A 258 -19.92 15.07 -24.54
N VAL A 259 -19.10 14.95 -25.58
CA VAL A 259 -18.57 13.67 -26.06
C VAL A 259 -17.62 13.06 -25.01
N GLY A 260 -16.70 13.87 -24.49
CA GLY A 260 -15.75 13.41 -23.45
C GLY A 260 -16.49 12.86 -22.23
N ARG A 261 -17.49 13.57 -21.71
CA ARG A 261 -18.28 13.12 -20.55
C ARG A 261 -19.06 11.82 -20.80
N ALA A 262 -19.36 11.47 -22.05
CA ALA A 262 -20.02 10.22 -22.41
C ALA A 262 -19.06 9.02 -22.55
N LEU A 263 -17.73 9.28 -22.61
CA LEU A 263 -16.75 8.21 -22.70
C LEU A 263 -16.61 7.45 -21.37
N PRO A 264 -16.44 6.12 -21.39
CA PRO A 264 -16.26 5.34 -20.19
C PRO A 264 -14.96 5.73 -19.47
N LEU A 265 -15.00 5.80 -18.14
CA LEU A 265 -13.84 6.15 -17.30
C LEU A 265 -13.19 7.51 -17.65
N ASN A 266 -13.97 8.49 -18.14
CA ASN A 266 -13.42 9.75 -18.64
C ASN A 266 -12.52 10.45 -17.63
N GLU A 267 -12.97 10.70 -16.41
CA GLU A 267 -12.18 11.40 -15.39
C GLU A 267 -10.85 10.66 -15.09
N TYR A 268 -10.90 9.34 -15.03
CA TYR A 268 -9.71 8.52 -14.82
C TYR A 268 -8.75 8.62 -16.00
N MET A 269 -9.25 8.48 -17.25
CA MET A 269 -8.43 8.54 -18.45
C MET A 269 -7.81 9.94 -18.66
N VAL A 270 -8.53 10.99 -18.33
CA VAL A 270 -7.99 12.36 -18.33
C VAL A 270 -6.89 12.51 -17.28
N SER A 271 -7.08 11.99 -16.08
CA SER A 271 -6.06 12.07 -15.03
C SER A 271 -4.76 11.35 -15.40
N VAL A 272 -4.83 10.17 -16.03
CA VAL A 272 -3.64 9.43 -16.44
C VAL A 272 -2.98 9.97 -17.73
N ALA A 273 -3.66 10.86 -18.45
CA ALA A 273 -3.06 11.56 -19.58
C ALA A 273 -1.91 12.51 -19.15
N GLU A 274 -1.90 12.96 -17.91
CA GLU A 274 -0.82 13.77 -17.34
C GLU A 274 0.46 12.96 -17.08
N PHE A 275 0.34 11.63 -16.99
CA PHE A 275 1.45 10.75 -16.64
C PHE A 275 2.39 10.49 -17.81
N SER A 276 3.64 10.15 -17.46
CA SER A 276 4.62 9.64 -18.43
C SER A 276 4.15 8.31 -19.05
N PHE A 277 4.69 7.96 -20.23
CA PHE A 277 4.44 6.64 -20.83
C PHE A 277 4.83 5.51 -19.87
N ARG A 278 5.95 5.63 -19.18
CA ARG A 278 6.44 4.60 -18.25
C ARG A 278 5.46 4.36 -17.10
N GLN A 279 4.88 5.43 -16.55
CA GLN A 279 3.86 5.32 -15.51
C GLN A 279 2.58 4.68 -16.05
N ASN A 280 2.10 5.06 -17.22
CA ASN A 280 0.92 4.45 -17.84
C ASN A 280 1.15 2.98 -18.20
N TYR A 281 2.37 2.63 -18.61
CA TYR A 281 2.76 1.24 -18.83
C TYR A 281 2.77 0.43 -17.52
N SER A 282 3.28 0.99 -16.42
CA SER A 282 3.20 0.35 -15.09
C SER A 282 1.75 0.10 -14.67
N ILE A 283 0.84 1.07 -14.85
CA ILE A 283 -0.59 0.92 -14.57
C ILE A 283 -1.20 -0.25 -15.37
N VAL A 284 -0.89 -0.36 -16.65
CA VAL A 284 -1.39 -1.48 -17.48
C VAL A 284 -0.79 -2.81 -17.02
N PHE A 285 0.49 -2.83 -16.65
CA PHE A 285 1.13 -4.03 -16.15
C PHE A 285 0.51 -4.48 -14.81
N ASP A 286 0.27 -3.56 -13.88
CA ASP A 286 -0.43 -3.80 -12.60
C ASP A 286 -1.78 -4.48 -12.83
N GLN A 287 -2.59 -3.97 -13.78
CA GLN A 287 -3.88 -4.57 -14.09
C GLN A 287 -3.79 -6.01 -14.62
N LEU A 288 -2.68 -6.40 -15.22
CA LEU A 288 -2.47 -7.73 -15.77
C LEU A 288 -1.81 -8.70 -14.80
N VAL A 289 -0.98 -8.22 -13.88
CA VAL A 289 -0.16 -9.05 -12.99
C VAL A 289 -0.83 -9.32 -11.64
N ALA A 290 -1.72 -8.44 -11.17
CA ALA A 290 -2.39 -8.58 -9.89
C ALA A 290 -3.28 -9.82 -9.84
N PRO A 291 -3.01 -10.84 -8.99
CA PRO A 291 -3.76 -12.10 -8.99
C PRO A 291 -5.21 -11.94 -8.53
N THR A 292 -5.48 -10.91 -7.76
CA THR A 292 -6.78 -10.63 -7.16
C THR A 292 -7.01 -9.14 -7.08
N ALA A 293 -8.24 -8.72 -7.35
CA ALA A 293 -8.72 -7.38 -7.02
C ALA A 293 -10.20 -7.47 -6.61
N ALA A 294 -10.50 -7.07 -5.40
CA ALA A 294 -11.86 -6.83 -4.95
C ALA A 294 -12.26 -5.40 -5.34
N TYR A 295 -13.54 -5.20 -5.64
CA TYR A 295 -14.10 -3.88 -5.91
C TYR A 295 -15.05 -3.54 -4.79
N ILE A 296 -14.68 -2.56 -3.97
CA ILE A 296 -15.38 -2.20 -2.74
C ILE A 296 -16.53 -1.23 -3.06
N ARG A 297 -17.72 -1.50 -2.55
CA ARG A 297 -18.86 -0.60 -2.68
C ARG A 297 -18.77 0.54 -1.68
N GLU A 298 -19.32 1.69 -2.03
CA GLU A 298 -19.46 2.80 -1.07
C GLU A 298 -20.13 2.35 0.22
N SER A 299 -21.22 1.58 0.10
CA SER A 299 -21.97 1.05 1.24
C SER A 299 -21.14 0.11 2.14
N GLU A 300 -20.23 -0.67 1.57
CA GLU A 300 -19.30 -1.50 2.34
C GLU A 300 -18.29 -0.64 3.10
N LEU A 301 -17.70 0.35 2.43
CA LEU A 301 -16.75 1.26 3.08
C LEU A 301 -17.41 2.06 4.21
N ARG A 302 -18.62 2.56 4.00
CA ARG A 302 -19.42 3.21 5.06
C ARG A 302 -19.69 2.28 6.23
N ARG A 303 -20.01 1.01 5.95
CA ARG A 303 -20.19 0.00 6.97
C ARG A 303 -18.89 -0.25 7.76
N TRP A 304 -17.74 -0.36 7.10
CA TRP A 304 -16.45 -0.56 7.78
C TRP A 304 -16.17 0.54 8.81
N VAL A 305 -16.38 1.80 8.43
CA VAL A 305 -16.15 2.93 9.35
C VAL A 305 -17.18 2.98 10.47
N SER A 306 -18.47 2.74 10.18
CA SER A 306 -19.54 2.80 11.20
C SER A 306 -19.48 1.66 12.20
N GLU A 307 -19.21 0.43 11.76
CA GLU A 307 -19.10 -0.75 12.65
C GLU A 307 -17.90 -0.64 13.61
N ASN A 308 -16.88 0.14 13.27
CA ASN A 308 -15.70 0.35 14.09
C ASN A 308 -15.71 1.69 14.85
N GLY A 309 -16.83 2.41 14.85
CA GLY A 309 -17.02 3.60 15.68
C GLY A 309 -16.12 4.78 15.35
N LEU A 310 -15.65 4.90 14.09
CA LEU A 310 -14.79 6.00 13.70
C LEU A 310 -15.55 7.34 13.67
N GLU A 311 -14.88 8.38 14.10
CA GLU A 311 -15.33 9.77 14.08
C GLU A 311 -14.71 10.54 12.90
N ASP A 312 -15.23 11.74 12.62
CA ASP A 312 -14.74 12.65 11.59
C ASP A 312 -14.58 11.97 10.21
N VAL A 313 -15.50 11.06 9.91
CA VAL A 313 -15.45 10.20 8.73
C VAL A 313 -15.63 11.02 7.45
N GLN A 314 -14.71 10.84 6.51
CA GLN A 314 -14.82 11.37 5.16
C GLN A 314 -14.64 10.25 4.14
N ILE A 315 -15.61 10.12 3.24
CA ILE A 315 -15.58 9.15 2.13
C ILE A 315 -15.84 9.94 0.86
N SER A 316 -14.95 9.80 -0.13
CA SER A 316 -15.07 10.48 -1.41
C SER A 316 -14.77 9.55 -2.58
N HIS A 317 -15.53 9.73 -3.67
CA HIS A 317 -15.32 9.00 -4.91
C HIS A 317 -14.25 9.71 -5.73
N ARG A 318 -13.17 9.01 -6.06
CA ARG A 318 -12.06 9.57 -6.82
C ARG A 318 -12.15 9.12 -8.27
N HIS A 319 -12.13 10.07 -9.20
CA HIS A 319 -12.21 9.84 -10.65
C HIS A 319 -13.29 8.82 -11.05
N GLN A 320 -14.36 8.76 -10.29
CA GLN A 320 -15.52 7.87 -10.46
C GLN A 320 -15.16 6.36 -10.54
N ASN A 321 -13.97 5.93 -10.10
CA ASN A 321 -13.54 4.54 -10.18
C ASN A 321 -12.94 3.97 -8.89
N SER A 322 -12.74 4.79 -7.88
CA SER A 322 -12.08 4.39 -6.64
C SER A 322 -12.59 5.19 -5.45
N TRP A 323 -12.46 4.62 -4.25
CA TRP A 323 -12.88 5.25 -3.02
C TRP A 323 -11.70 5.66 -2.17
N ARG A 324 -11.75 6.86 -1.65
CA ARG A 324 -10.94 7.32 -0.52
C ARG A 324 -11.80 7.31 0.71
N GLY A 325 -11.29 6.75 1.80
CA GLY A 325 -11.95 6.73 3.09
C GLY A 325 -10.99 7.08 4.19
N GLN A 326 -11.39 7.97 5.09
CA GLN A 326 -10.65 8.24 6.31
C GLN A 326 -11.59 8.40 7.50
N GLY A 327 -11.05 8.17 8.69
CA GLY A 327 -11.75 8.38 9.95
C GLY A 327 -10.77 8.45 11.11
N ARG A 328 -11.21 9.07 12.20
CA ARG A 328 -10.45 9.19 13.44
C ARG A 328 -10.90 8.15 14.44
N VAL A 329 -9.97 7.50 15.11
CA VAL A 329 -10.28 6.62 16.26
C VAL A 329 -10.66 7.51 17.44
N PRO A 330 -11.74 7.24 18.18
CA PRO A 330 -12.08 7.97 19.41
C PRO A 330 -10.92 7.98 20.42
N ASN A 331 -10.93 9.03 21.30
CA ASN A 331 -9.92 9.15 22.36
C ASN A 331 -10.12 8.14 23.48
#